data_e10c034999e30169f8fb5d61acd7848f
#
_entry.id   e10c034999e30169f8fb5d61acd7848f
#
_cell.length_a   1.000
_cell.length_b   1.000
_cell.length_c   1.000
_cell.angle_alpha   90.00
_cell.angle_beta   90.00
_cell.angle_gamma   90.00
#
_symmetry.space_group_name_H-M   'P 1'
#
loop_
_entity.id
_entity.type
_entity.pdbx_description
1 polymer ?
#
loop_
_entity_poly.entity_id
_entity_poly.type
_entity_poly.pdbx_seq_one_letter_code
_entity_poly.pdbx_strand_id
1 'polypeptide(L)'
;MAKFQYEVPDDQLKQLADDFCLIKEYQPQVEVVVPEEVTNPDGSKETIAVRKTIDNPVTPLQLVLNSVQEYMNDVSRAAKRRRAAIAAQEAAAKQEIPPVTITVP
;
A
#
# COMPACT_ATOMS: atom_id res chain seq x y z
N MET A 1 -21.27 -2.56 10.18
CA MET A 1 -20.15 -2.42 9.22
C MET A 1 -20.73 -2.27 7.82
N ALA A 2 -20.38 -1.20 7.15
CA ALA A 2 -20.82 -0.97 5.77
C ALA A 2 -19.91 -1.74 4.80
N LYS A 3 -20.52 -2.35 3.77
CA LYS A 3 -19.79 -3.02 2.70
C LYS A 3 -19.99 -2.22 1.41
N PHE A 4 -18.90 -2.00 0.70
CA PHE A 4 -18.93 -1.45 -0.65
C PHE A 4 -18.70 -2.59 -1.65
N GLN A 5 -19.59 -2.71 -2.62
CA GLN A 5 -19.50 -3.73 -3.65
C GLN A 5 -19.69 -3.09 -5.02
N TYR A 6 -18.81 -3.41 -5.95
CA TYR A 6 -18.88 -2.96 -7.33
C TYR A 6 -18.76 -4.16 -8.26
N GLU A 7 -19.73 -4.33 -9.13
CA GLU A 7 -19.76 -5.43 -10.09
C GLU A 7 -19.19 -4.96 -11.43
N VAL A 8 -18.26 -5.75 -11.97
CA VAL A 8 -17.62 -5.51 -13.25
C VAL A 8 -17.83 -6.76 -14.12
N PRO A 9 -18.20 -6.61 -15.40
CA PRO A 9 -18.26 -7.77 -16.30
C PRO A 9 -16.93 -8.53 -16.34
N ASP A 10 -17.00 -9.86 -16.48
CA ASP A 10 -15.83 -10.73 -16.39
C ASP A 10 -14.74 -10.38 -17.38
N ASP A 11 -15.09 -10.01 -18.60
CA ASP A 11 -14.15 -9.59 -19.65
C ASP A 11 -13.43 -8.29 -19.29
N GLN A 12 -14.15 -7.33 -18.71
CA GLN A 12 -13.56 -6.08 -18.23
C GLN A 12 -12.66 -6.30 -17.02
N LEU A 13 -13.04 -7.19 -16.12
CA LEU A 13 -12.22 -7.54 -14.96
C LEU A 13 -10.91 -8.18 -15.39
N LYS A 14 -10.96 -9.09 -16.36
CA LYS A 14 -9.78 -9.73 -16.92
C LYS A 14 -8.86 -8.70 -17.57
N GLN A 15 -9.40 -7.78 -18.35
CA GLN A 15 -8.65 -6.71 -18.98
C GLN A 15 -7.98 -5.81 -17.92
N LEU A 16 -8.71 -5.45 -16.88
CA LEU A 16 -8.19 -4.64 -15.78
C LEU A 16 -7.04 -5.36 -15.07
N ALA A 17 -7.19 -6.67 -14.81
CA ALA A 17 -6.13 -7.46 -14.19
C ALA A 17 -4.88 -7.50 -15.07
N ASP A 18 -5.03 -7.69 -16.37
CA ASP A 18 -3.91 -7.67 -17.32
C ASP A 18 -3.21 -6.31 -17.35
N ASP A 19 -3.98 -5.22 -17.33
CA ASP A 19 -3.44 -3.86 -17.31
C ASP A 19 -2.66 -3.57 -16.01
N PHE A 20 -3.18 -3.98 -14.87
CA PHE A 20 -2.46 -3.86 -13.59
C PHE A 20 -1.18 -4.69 -13.57
N CYS A 21 -1.22 -5.91 -14.10
CA CYS A 21 -0.04 -6.76 -14.20
C CYS A 21 1.05 -6.12 -15.06
N LEU A 22 0.66 -5.47 -16.16
CA LEU A 22 1.60 -4.78 -17.03
C LEU A 22 2.24 -3.57 -16.32
N ILE A 23 1.44 -2.72 -15.73
CA ILE A 23 1.91 -1.49 -15.08
C ILE A 23 2.71 -1.78 -13.81
N LYS A 24 2.30 -2.78 -13.02
CA LYS A 24 2.98 -3.19 -11.79
C LYS A 24 4.13 -4.18 -12.02
N GLU A 25 4.42 -4.53 -13.27
CA GLU A 25 5.46 -5.49 -13.62
C GLU A 25 5.30 -6.83 -12.87
N TYR A 26 4.08 -7.36 -12.91
CA TYR A 26 3.72 -8.58 -12.19
C TYR A 26 4.55 -9.77 -12.65
N GLN A 27 5.10 -10.50 -11.69
CA GLN A 27 5.83 -11.73 -11.94
C GLN A 27 4.98 -12.94 -11.52
N PRO A 28 4.59 -13.81 -12.47
CA PRO A 28 3.76 -14.99 -12.15
C PRO A 28 4.52 -15.99 -11.26
N GLN A 29 5.83 -15.95 -11.28
CA GLN A 29 6.69 -16.75 -10.40
C GLN A 29 7.67 -15.83 -9.69
N VAL A 30 7.95 -16.15 -8.45
CA VAL A 30 8.87 -15.40 -7.60
C VAL A 30 9.90 -16.31 -6.99
N GLU A 31 11.08 -15.78 -6.74
CA GLU A 31 12.16 -16.47 -6.07
C GLU A 31 12.07 -16.19 -4.56
N VAL A 32 12.06 -17.26 -3.78
CA VAL A 32 12.05 -17.18 -2.32
C VAL A 32 13.25 -17.93 -1.75
N VAL A 33 13.70 -17.47 -0.61
CA VAL A 33 14.76 -18.16 0.15
C VAL A 33 14.09 -18.90 1.29
N VAL A 34 14.27 -20.23 1.31
CA VAL A 34 13.72 -21.08 2.35
C VAL A 34 14.85 -21.81 3.07
N PRO A 35 14.73 -22.01 4.39
CA PRO A 35 15.68 -22.83 5.12
C PRO A 35 15.49 -24.31 4.76
N GLU A 36 16.57 -25.01 4.50
CA GLU A 36 16.58 -26.44 4.24
C GLU A 36 17.60 -27.13 5.12
N GLU A 37 17.20 -28.24 5.76
CA GLU A 37 18.06 -29.03 6.57
C GLU A 37 18.81 -30.03 5.71
N VAL A 38 20.12 -30.01 5.75
CA VAL A 38 20.98 -30.98 5.08
C VAL A 38 21.79 -31.80 6.10
N THR A 39 21.97 -33.07 5.80
CA THR A 39 22.80 -33.96 6.61
C THR A 39 24.18 -34.04 6.01
N ASN A 40 25.19 -33.64 6.78
CA ASN A 40 26.59 -33.76 6.37
C ASN A 40 27.08 -35.24 6.39
N PRO A 41 28.16 -35.54 5.69
CA PRO A 41 28.73 -36.92 5.69
C PRO A 41 29.09 -37.44 7.08
N ASP A 42 29.37 -36.57 8.04
CA ASP A 42 29.69 -36.92 9.42
C ASP A 42 28.44 -37.16 10.32
N GLY A 43 27.22 -37.03 9.74
CA GLY A 43 25.97 -37.21 10.44
C GLY A 43 25.44 -35.93 11.11
N SER A 44 26.21 -34.86 11.09
CA SER A 44 25.71 -33.56 11.62
C SER A 44 24.68 -32.94 10.68
N LYS A 45 23.76 -32.17 11.26
CA LYS A 45 22.71 -31.46 10.52
C LYS A 45 23.02 -29.98 10.46
N GLU A 46 22.81 -29.40 9.29
CA GLU A 46 23.06 -28.00 9.03
C GLU A 46 21.86 -27.44 8.30
N THR A 47 21.48 -26.20 8.64
CA THR A 47 20.42 -25.47 7.96
C THR A 47 21.07 -24.52 6.97
N ILE A 48 20.73 -24.67 5.70
CA ILE A 48 21.19 -23.77 4.63
C ILE A 48 20.02 -23.02 4.02
N ALA A 49 20.32 -21.86 3.47
CA ALA A 49 19.34 -21.08 2.72
C ALA A 49 19.33 -21.54 1.26
N VAL A 50 18.18 -21.98 0.78
CA VAL A 50 18.01 -22.47 -0.59
C VAL A 50 17.04 -21.54 -1.32
N ARG A 51 17.41 -21.12 -2.53
CA ARG A 51 16.55 -20.34 -3.40
C ARG A 51 15.64 -21.29 -4.18
N LYS A 52 14.35 -21.03 -4.10
CA LYS A 52 13.31 -21.76 -4.83
C LYS A 52 12.44 -20.81 -5.62
N THR A 53 12.06 -21.22 -6.81
CA THR A 53 11.07 -20.52 -7.60
C THR A 53 9.70 -21.11 -7.30
N ILE A 54 8.78 -20.29 -6.86
CA ILE A 54 7.39 -20.70 -6.56
C ILE A 54 6.42 -19.83 -7.35
N ASP A 55 5.19 -20.29 -7.47
CA ASP A 55 4.12 -19.45 -8.00
C ASP A 55 3.92 -18.25 -7.09
N ASN A 56 3.70 -17.09 -7.69
CA ASN A 56 3.45 -15.88 -6.92
C ASN A 56 2.19 -16.08 -6.07
N PRO A 57 2.25 -15.98 -4.73
CA PRO A 57 1.08 -16.14 -3.87
C PRO A 57 0.03 -15.05 -4.10
N VAL A 58 0.44 -13.92 -4.67
CA VAL A 58 -0.49 -12.85 -5.06
C VAL A 58 -0.95 -13.14 -6.48
N THR A 59 -2.23 -13.43 -6.66
CA THR A 59 -2.84 -13.62 -7.98
C THR A 59 -3.04 -12.26 -8.67
N PRO A 60 -3.23 -12.21 -10.01
CA PRO A 60 -3.56 -10.96 -10.70
C PRO A 60 -4.79 -10.25 -10.13
N LEU A 61 -5.83 -11.00 -9.76
CA LEU A 61 -7.01 -10.42 -9.12
C LEU A 61 -6.67 -9.83 -7.74
N GLN A 62 -5.87 -10.53 -6.95
CA GLN A 62 -5.44 -10.04 -5.64
C GLN A 62 -4.58 -8.78 -5.79
N LEU A 63 -3.77 -8.69 -6.84
CA LEU A 63 -3.00 -7.49 -7.17
C LEU A 63 -3.90 -6.29 -7.41
N VAL A 64 -4.99 -6.47 -8.17
CA VAL A 64 -5.99 -5.41 -8.41
C VAL A 64 -6.63 -4.98 -7.09
N LEU A 65 -7.07 -5.94 -6.28
CA LEU A 65 -7.71 -5.65 -4.99
C LEU A 65 -6.76 -4.92 -4.03
N ASN A 66 -5.51 -5.36 -3.96
CA ASN A 66 -4.50 -4.71 -3.14
C ASN A 66 -4.21 -3.28 -3.61
N SER A 67 -4.16 -3.07 -4.92
CA SER A 67 -3.91 -1.75 -5.51
C SER A 67 -5.07 -0.79 -5.26
N VAL A 68 -6.30 -1.26 -5.35
CA VAL A 68 -7.50 -0.48 -5.02
C VAL A 68 -7.50 -0.11 -3.53
N GLN A 69 -7.20 -1.06 -2.66
CA GLN A 69 -7.12 -0.82 -1.21
C GLN A 69 -6.04 0.20 -0.88
N GLU A 70 -4.88 0.08 -1.49
CA GLU A 70 -3.77 1.03 -1.33
C GLU A 70 -4.16 2.44 -1.77
N TYR A 71 -4.81 2.57 -2.93
CA TYR A 71 -5.31 3.84 -3.42
C TYR A 71 -6.30 4.47 -2.44
N MET A 72 -7.26 3.70 -1.94
CA MET A 72 -8.25 4.17 -0.97
C MET A 72 -7.58 4.63 0.34
N ASN A 73 -6.58 3.91 0.80
CA ASN A 73 -5.80 4.29 1.97
C ASN A 73 -5.04 5.60 1.74
N ASP A 74 -4.46 5.78 0.56
CA ASP A 74 -3.72 6.99 0.19
C ASP A 74 -4.64 8.21 0.13
N VAL A 75 -5.83 8.05 -0.44
CA VAL A 75 -6.85 9.11 -0.47
C VAL A 75 -7.28 9.49 0.95
N SER A 76 -7.50 8.50 1.81
CA SER A 76 -7.87 8.73 3.21
C SER A 76 -6.78 9.49 3.97
N ARG A 77 -5.51 9.10 3.78
CA ARG A 77 -4.37 9.81 4.41
C ARG A 77 -4.24 11.24 3.90
N ALA A 78 -4.38 11.44 2.60
CA ALA A 78 -4.34 12.78 1.99
C ALA A 78 -5.47 13.66 2.51
N ALA A 79 -6.67 13.12 2.65
CA ALA A 79 -7.81 13.83 3.21
C ALA A 79 -7.58 14.24 4.68
N LYS A 80 -7.00 13.34 5.48
CA LYS A 80 -6.66 13.65 6.89
C LYS A 80 -5.66 14.79 6.99
N ARG A 81 -4.62 14.76 6.15
CA ARG A 81 -3.61 15.84 6.11
C ARG A 81 -4.24 17.18 5.71
N ARG A 82 -5.12 17.16 4.72
CA ARG A 82 -5.81 18.36 4.26
C ARG A 82 -6.74 18.94 5.32
N ARG A 83 -7.49 18.07 6.01
CA ARG A 83 -8.35 18.51 7.13
C ARG A 83 -7.52 19.10 8.26
N ALA A 84 -6.38 18.51 8.60
CA ALA A 84 -5.49 19.06 9.61
C ALA A 84 -4.94 20.42 9.20
N ALA A 85 -4.54 20.59 7.95
CA ALA A 85 -4.08 21.88 7.42
C ALA A 85 -5.19 22.94 7.45
N ILE A 86 -6.41 22.59 7.07
CA ILE A 86 -7.56 23.49 7.14
C ILE A 86 -7.85 23.90 8.58
N ALA A 87 -7.84 22.94 9.51
CA ALA A 87 -8.06 23.22 10.93
C ALA A 87 -6.97 24.15 11.51
N ALA A 88 -5.72 23.95 11.10
CA ALA A 88 -4.63 24.82 11.52
C ALA A 88 -4.79 26.26 10.97
N GLN A 89 -5.22 26.40 9.72
CA GLN A 89 -5.50 27.70 9.12
C GLN A 89 -6.66 28.41 9.83
N GLU A 90 -7.74 27.70 10.14
CA GLU A 90 -8.88 28.25 10.87
C GLU A 90 -8.49 28.67 12.29
N ALA A 91 -7.68 27.87 12.98
CA ALA A 91 -7.17 28.21 14.30
C ALA A 91 -6.30 29.47 14.25
N ALA A 92 -5.43 29.59 13.25
CA ALA A 92 -4.60 30.77 13.04
C ALA A 92 -5.45 32.03 12.73
N ALA A 93 -6.50 31.88 11.93
CA ALA A 93 -7.42 32.98 11.60
C ALA A 93 -8.25 33.45 12.80
N LYS A 94 -8.52 32.54 13.75
CA LYS A 94 -9.25 32.87 15.00
C LYS A 94 -8.36 33.49 16.07
N GLN A 95 -7.03 33.40 15.93
CA GLN A 95 -6.14 34.10 16.86
C GLN A 95 -6.25 35.58 16.64
N GLU A 96 -6.79 36.28 17.65
CA GLU A 96 -6.79 37.73 17.65
C GLU A 96 -5.36 38.25 17.85
N ILE A 97 -4.84 38.90 16.83
CA ILE A 97 -3.63 39.67 16.96
C ILE A 97 -4.04 41.03 17.54
N PRO A 98 -3.61 41.36 18.77
CA PRO A 98 -3.93 42.64 19.34
C PRO A 98 -3.50 43.77 18.39
N PRO A 99 -4.34 44.78 18.13
CA PRO A 99 -3.97 45.88 17.27
C PRO A 99 -2.78 46.64 17.90
N VAL A 100 -1.79 46.92 17.08
CA VAL A 100 -0.68 47.75 17.50
C VAL A 100 -1.16 49.19 17.58
N THR A 101 -1.20 49.73 18.77
CA THR A 101 -1.54 51.13 18.99
C THR A 101 -0.28 51.96 19.07
N ILE A 102 -0.09 52.87 18.14
CA ILE A 102 1.02 53.82 18.19
C ILE A 102 0.45 55.12 18.81
N THR A 103 1.00 55.49 19.96
CA THR A 103 0.64 56.77 20.61
C THR A 103 1.72 57.79 20.22
N VAL A 104 1.28 58.83 19.58
CA VAL A 104 2.18 59.97 19.28
C VAL A 104 2.06 60.98 20.39
N PRO A 105 3.14 61.38 21.03
CA PRO A 105 3.14 62.37 22.11
C PRO A 105 2.76 63.78 21.62
#